data_10c9a5373d81623f39c3bb67fac2b4de
#
_entry.id   10c9a5373d81623f39c3bb67fac2b4de
#
_cell.length_a   1.000
_cell.length_b   1.000
_cell.length_c   1.000
_cell.angle_alpha   90.00
_cell.angle_beta   90.00
_cell.angle_gamma   90.00
#
_symmetry.space_group_name_H-M   'P 1'
#
loop_
_entity.id
_entity.type
_entity.pdbx_description
1 polymer ?
#
loop_
_entity_poly.entity_id
_entity_poly.type
_entity_poly.pdbx_seq_one_letter_code
_entity_poly.pdbx_strand_id
1 'polypeptide(L)'
;MLDLPDIGLYRTTQPLPGHEDTIPAGVLVYVGQLANGGTKFVVRPADNRRNRWFWRDPTTPLRSPSWAKSLKKLPSEGFYTLPETLEFSGGARWVKGAIVELGYNGEGRGILFVAEWREDGTENVLYFSDRGMLIEDKLLERLVWAPILPTKNTQAAANE
;
A
#
# COMPACT_ATOMS: atom_id res chain seq x y z
N MET A 1 -13.09 6.65 -24.60
CA MET A 1 -12.42 7.09 -23.35
C MET A 1 -11.39 6.03 -23.02
N LEU A 2 -10.11 6.39 -22.83
CA LEU A 2 -9.08 5.42 -22.49
C LEU A 2 -9.34 4.93 -21.06
N ASP A 3 -9.53 3.61 -20.91
CA ASP A 3 -9.74 2.96 -19.62
C ASP A 3 -8.41 2.84 -18.89
N LEU A 4 -7.99 3.92 -18.24
CA LEU A 4 -6.78 4.00 -17.45
C LEU A 4 -7.06 3.61 -16.00
N PRO A 5 -6.09 2.99 -15.31
CA PRO A 5 -6.27 2.51 -13.95
C PRO A 5 -6.63 3.63 -12.98
N ASP A 6 -7.32 3.27 -11.89
CA ASP A 6 -7.64 4.19 -10.80
C ASP A 6 -6.36 4.74 -10.13
N ILE A 7 -6.51 5.85 -9.43
CA ILE A 7 -5.45 6.39 -8.57
C ILE A 7 -5.13 5.37 -7.48
N GLY A 8 -3.86 5.11 -7.22
CA GLY A 8 -3.43 4.20 -6.16
C GLY A 8 -2.10 3.51 -6.40
N LEU A 9 -1.83 2.50 -5.59
CA LEU A 9 -0.62 1.70 -5.63
C LEU A 9 -0.76 0.53 -6.59
N TYR A 10 0.33 0.27 -7.30
CA TYR A 10 0.42 -0.84 -8.25
C TYR A 10 1.81 -1.46 -8.24
N ARG A 11 1.88 -2.71 -8.67
CA ARG A 11 3.13 -3.38 -9.04
C ARG A 11 3.15 -3.57 -10.55
N THR A 12 4.26 -3.22 -11.17
CA THR A 12 4.47 -3.43 -12.60
C THR A 12 4.66 -4.92 -12.88
N THR A 13 4.04 -5.44 -13.94
CA THR A 13 4.27 -6.80 -14.44
C THR A 13 5.12 -6.81 -15.70
N GLN A 14 5.23 -5.66 -16.35
CA GLN A 14 6.02 -5.42 -17.55
C GLN A 14 6.73 -4.07 -17.43
N PRO A 15 7.90 -3.88 -18.05
CA PRO A 15 8.55 -2.58 -18.08
C PRO A 15 7.69 -1.57 -18.86
N LEU A 16 7.74 -0.30 -18.46
CA LEU A 16 7.03 0.76 -19.17
C LEU A 16 7.75 1.06 -20.50
N PRO A 17 7.09 0.94 -21.67
CA PRO A 17 7.71 1.20 -22.97
C PRO A 17 8.31 2.61 -23.06
N GLY A 18 9.59 2.69 -23.43
CA GLY A 18 10.36 3.93 -23.49
C GLY A 18 10.89 4.44 -22.14
N HIS A 19 10.66 3.70 -21.06
CA HIS A 19 11.13 4.02 -19.70
C HIS A 19 11.57 2.75 -18.94
N GLU A 20 12.05 1.74 -19.66
CA GLU A 20 12.36 0.41 -19.14
C GLU A 20 13.39 0.44 -18.01
N ASP A 21 14.37 1.35 -18.10
CA ASP A 21 15.41 1.51 -17.06
C ASP A 21 14.89 2.17 -15.79
N THR A 22 13.89 3.03 -15.90
CA THR A 22 13.36 3.79 -14.77
C THR A 22 12.13 3.12 -14.14
N ILE A 23 11.32 2.45 -14.96
CA ILE A 23 10.11 1.71 -14.52
C ILE A 23 10.15 0.31 -15.11
N PRO A 24 11.02 -0.58 -14.59
CA PRO A 24 11.11 -1.97 -15.03
C PRO A 24 9.89 -2.78 -14.54
N ALA A 25 9.82 -4.05 -14.91
CA ALA A 25 8.88 -5.00 -14.33
C ALA A 25 9.23 -5.29 -12.86
N GLY A 26 8.20 -5.64 -12.06
CA GLY A 26 8.38 -6.07 -10.67
C GLY A 26 8.70 -4.93 -9.69
N VAL A 27 8.27 -3.71 -9.95
CA VAL A 27 8.51 -2.57 -9.05
C VAL A 27 7.23 -1.92 -8.58
N LEU A 28 7.31 -1.31 -7.39
CA LEU A 28 6.24 -0.50 -6.83
C LEU A 28 6.13 0.82 -7.60
N VAL A 29 4.89 1.17 -7.97
CA VAL A 29 4.56 2.46 -8.59
C VAL A 29 3.27 3.02 -8.00
N TYR A 30 3.13 4.33 -8.08
CA TYR A 30 1.89 5.04 -7.80
C TYR A 30 1.33 5.61 -9.10
N VAL A 31 0.05 5.35 -9.35
CA VAL A 31 -0.71 6.01 -10.40
C VAL A 31 -1.45 7.18 -9.78
N GLY A 32 -1.17 8.37 -10.24
CA GLY A 32 -1.82 9.59 -9.82
C GLY A 32 -2.47 10.33 -10.97
N GLN A 33 -3.09 11.46 -10.66
CA GLN A 33 -3.70 12.36 -11.62
C GLN A 33 -3.34 13.80 -11.30
N LEU A 34 -3.00 14.57 -12.31
CA LEU A 34 -2.79 16.01 -12.14
C LEU A 34 -4.09 16.70 -11.72
N ALA A 35 -3.95 17.86 -11.05
CA ALA A 35 -5.09 18.65 -10.61
C ALA A 35 -6.09 18.91 -11.75
N ASN A 36 -7.37 19.09 -11.39
CA ASN A 36 -8.46 19.39 -12.32
C ASN A 36 -8.80 18.26 -13.31
N GLY A 37 -8.61 17.01 -12.94
CA GLY A 37 -8.94 15.88 -13.81
C GLY A 37 -7.99 15.72 -14.99
N GLY A 38 -6.79 16.28 -14.90
CA GLY A 38 -5.76 16.23 -15.94
C GLY A 38 -5.18 14.86 -16.20
N THR A 39 -4.08 14.83 -16.93
CA THR A 39 -3.38 13.59 -17.34
C THR A 39 -3.02 12.72 -16.14
N LYS A 40 -3.31 11.42 -16.23
CA LYS A 40 -2.77 10.43 -15.29
C LYS A 40 -1.28 10.25 -15.52
N PHE A 41 -0.57 9.99 -14.44
CA PHE A 41 0.87 9.78 -14.44
C PHE A 41 1.23 8.53 -13.62
N VAL A 42 2.41 8.01 -13.84
CA VAL A 42 3.01 6.95 -13.05
C VAL A 42 4.33 7.43 -12.47
N VAL A 43 4.58 7.10 -11.21
CA VAL A 43 5.79 7.52 -10.51
C VAL A 43 6.30 6.41 -9.60
N ARG A 44 7.63 6.31 -9.48
CA ARG A 44 8.29 5.42 -8.52
C ARG A 44 8.42 6.09 -7.15
N PRO A 45 8.49 5.29 -6.07
CA PRO A 45 8.75 5.82 -4.74
C PRO A 45 10.10 6.53 -4.68
N ALA A 46 10.19 7.57 -3.87
CA ALA A 46 11.41 8.35 -3.63
C ALA A 46 12.09 7.97 -2.34
N ASP A 47 11.34 7.97 -1.24
CA ASP A 47 11.84 7.83 0.12
C ASP A 47 10.81 7.07 0.97
N ASN A 48 11.29 6.25 1.91
CA ASN A 48 10.43 5.55 2.86
C ASN A 48 10.68 6.09 4.26
N ARG A 49 9.63 6.55 4.93
CA ARG A 49 9.69 7.04 6.31
C ARG A 49 8.61 6.37 7.14
N ARG A 50 9.01 5.70 8.20
CA ARG A 50 8.09 5.03 9.12
C ARG A 50 7.10 4.11 8.39
N ASN A 51 7.64 3.23 7.54
CA ASN A 51 6.91 2.25 6.75
C ASN A 51 5.95 2.83 5.69
N ARG A 52 6.07 4.10 5.36
CA ARG A 52 5.29 4.75 4.30
C ARG A 52 6.18 5.34 3.23
N TRP A 53 5.75 5.19 1.97
CA TRP A 53 6.43 5.77 0.83
C TRP A 53 6.02 7.20 0.57
N PHE A 54 7.01 8.02 0.24
CA PHE A 54 6.85 9.34 -0.35
C PHE A 54 7.22 9.26 -1.83
N TRP A 55 6.53 10.01 -2.65
CA TRP A 55 6.60 9.92 -4.09
C TRP A 55 7.38 11.09 -4.66
N ARG A 56 8.04 10.85 -5.80
CA ARG A 56 8.70 11.90 -6.57
C ARG A 56 7.64 12.76 -7.28
N ASP A 57 8.09 13.90 -7.80
CA ASP A 57 7.26 14.69 -8.68
C ASP A 57 6.86 13.88 -9.92
N PRO A 58 5.63 14.03 -10.43
CA PRO A 58 5.13 13.29 -11.56
C PRO A 58 5.90 13.68 -12.83
N THR A 59 6.69 12.77 -13.35
CA THR A 59 7.51 13.00 -14.55
C THR A 59 7.10 12.14 -15.74
N THR A 60 6.34 11.07 -15.52
CA THR A 60 6.00 10.10 -16.55
C THR A 60 4.51 10.05 -16.78
N PRO A 61 3.98 10.69 -17.84
CA PRO A 61 2.59 10.60 -18.21
C PRO A 61 2.19 9.15 -18.58
N LEU A 62 1.04 8.71 -18.11
CA LEU A 62 0.50 7.39 -18.41
C LEU A 62 -0.21 7.43 -19.77
N ARG A 63 0.53 7.10 -20.84
CA ARG A 63 0.06 7.17 -22.22
C ARG A 63 -0.19 5.82 -22.88
N SER A 64 0.23 4.72 -22.25
CA SER A 64 0.08 3.36 -22.81
C SER A 64 -1.06 2.59 -22.11
N PRO A 65 -2.25 2.50 -22.72
CA PRO A 65 -3.37 1.77 -22.12
C PRO A 65 -3.11 0.27 -21.99
N SER A 66 -2.38 -0.33 -22.92
CA SER A 66 -2.02 -1.75 -22.87
C SER A 66 -1.11 -2.06 -21.69
N TRP A 67 -0.09 -1.23 -21.48
CA TRP A 67 0.77 -1.35 -20.31
C TRP A 67 0.00 -1.09 -19.00
N ALA A 68 -0.86 -0.07 -19.00
CA ALA A 68 -1.67 0.26 -17.83
C ALA A 68 -2.58 -0.89 -17.37
N LYS A 69 -3.10 -1.68 -18.32
CA LYS A 69 -3.90 -2.89 -18.03
C LYS A 69 -3.05 -4.03 -17.45
N SER A 70 -1.74 -4.03 -17.65
CA SER A 70 -0.85 -5.03 -17.07
C SER A 70 -0.48 -4.77 -15.60
N LEU A 71 -0.80 -3.59 -15.07
CA LEU A 71 -0.51 -3.22 -13.69
C LEU A 71 -1.32 -4.07 -12.71
N LYS A 72 -0.65 -4.65 -11.73
CA LYS A 72 -1.32 -5.34 -10.61
C LYS A 72 -1.67 -4.32 -9.53
N LYS A 73 -2.97 -4.10 -9.29
CA LYS A 73 -3.44 -3.22 -8.22
C LYS A 73 -3.05 -3.78 -6.85
N LEU A 74 -2.61 -2.90 -5.96
CA LEU A 74 -2.22 -3.22 -4.60
C LEU A 74 -3.16 -2.50 -3.61
N PRO A 75 -3.46 -3.10 -2.45
CA PRO A 75 -4.11 -2.41 -1.34
C PRO A 75 -3.32 -1.16 -0.92
N SER A 76 -4.00 -0.17 -0.40
CA SER A 76 -3.35 1.03 0.15
C SER A 76 -2.48 0.69 1.36
N GLU A 77 -1.38 1.38 1.56
CA GLU A 77 -0.66 1.34 2.83
C GLU A 77 -1.58 1.79 3.97
N GLY A 78 -1.44 1.21 5.14
CA GLY A 78 -2.23 1.56 6.30
C GLY A 78 -2.46 0.38 7.23
N PHE A 79 -3.52 0.47 8.04
CA PHE A 79 -3.81 -0.51 9.07
C PHE A 79 -4.86 -1.51 8.61
N TYR A 80 -4.60 -2.76 8.95
CA TYR A 80 -5.42 -3.92 8.61
C TYR A 80 -5.54 -4.84 9.80
N THR A 81 -6.45 -5.80 9.73
CA THR A 81 -6.50 -6.95 10.64
C THR A 81 -6.19 -8.23 9.90
N LEU A 82 -5.58 -9.18 10.60
CA LEU A 82 -5.27 -10.49 10.04
C LEU A 82 -6.53 -11.31 9.84
N PRO A 83 -6.73 -11.92 8.66
CA PRO A 83 -7.90 -12.76 8.37
C PRO A 83 -7.82 -14.14 9.07
N GLU A 84 -6.62 -14.56 9.45
CA GLU A 84 -6.33 -15.84 10.07
C GLU A 84 -5.12 -15.74 11.00
N THR A 85 -4.96 -16.73 11.88
CA THR A 85 -3.75 -16.83 12.72
C THR A 85 -2.57 -17.29 11.86
N LEU A 86 -1.44 -16.58 11.96
CA LEU A 86 -0.18 -16.95 11.33
C LEU A 86 0.72 -17.59 12.39
N GLU A 87 1.24 -18.78 12.08
CA GLU A 87 2.15 -19.51 12.95
C GLU A 87 3.56 -19.48 12.37
N PHE A 88 4.54 -19.27 13.22
CA PHE A 88 5.95 -19.19 12.86
C PHE A 88 6.76 -20.29 13.53
N SER A 89 7.93 -20.56 12.97
CA SER A 89 8.90 -21.45 13.60
C SER A 89 9.27 -20.94 15.00
N GLY A 90 9.35 -21.83 15.97
CA GLY A 90 9.64 -21.46 17.37
C GLY A 90 8.41 -21.14 18.22
N GLY A 91 7.20 -21.36 17.73
CA GLY A 91 5.94 -21.22 18.50
C GLY A 91 5.41 -19.78 18.58
N ALA A 92 6.07 -18.83 17.95
CA ALA A 92 5.52 -17.48 17.80
C ALA A 92 4.30 -17.50 16.89
N ARG A 93 3.28 -16.70 17.22
CA ARG A 93 2.07 -16.59 16.40
C ARG A 93 1.50 -15.19 16.43
N TRP A 94 0.91 -14.80 15.32
CA TRP A 94 0.07 -13.62 15.23
C TRP A 94 -1.39 -14.07 15.09
N VAL A 95 -2.21 -13.68 16.05
CA VAL A 95 -3.58 -14.19 16.12
C VAL A 95 -4.49 -13.52 15.08
N LYS A 96 -5.51 -14.26 14.63
CA LYS A 96 -6.58 -13.71 13.81
C LYS A 96 -7.15 -12.45 14.46
N GLY A 97 -7.39 -11.40 13.67
CA GLY A 97 -7.91 -10.12 14.13
C GLY A 97 -6.84 -9.18 14.72
N ALA A 98 -5.57 -9.62 14.81
CA ALA A 98 -4.49 -8.73 15.23
C ALA A 98 -4.36 -7.54 14.26
N ILE A 99 -4.13 -6.34 14.82
CA ILE A 99 -3.89 -5.13 14.04
C ILE A 99 -2.48 -5.18 13.49
N VAL A 100 -2.36 -4.95 12.19
CA VAL A 100 -1.08 -4.89 11.47
C VAL A 100 -1.01 -3.61 10.65
N GLU A 101 0.18 -3.07 10.46
CA GLU A 101 0.44 -2.03 9.48
C GLU A 101 0.94 -2.70 8.18
N LEU A 102 0.32 -2.36 7.07
CA LEU A 102 0.77 -2.79 5.74
C LEU A 102 1.63 -1.69 5.12
N GLY A 103 2.84 -2.06 4.74
CA GLY A 103 3.73 -1.29 3.89
C GLY A 103 4.20 -2.13 2.71
N TYR A 104 5.06 -1.57 1.87
CA TYR A 104 5.63 -2.25 0.70
C TYR A 104 7.13 -2.02 0.62
N ASN A 105 7.84 -2.99 0.05
CA ASN A 105 9.20 -2.75 -0.44
C ASN A 105 9.19 -2.12 -1.83
N GLY A 106 10.37 -1.77 -2.35
CA GLY A 106 10.50 -1.17 -3.68
C GLY A 106 10.07 -2.07 -4.86
N GLU A 107 9.93 -3.36 -4.60
CA GLU A 107 9.43 -4.36 -5.56
C GLU A 107 7.89 -4.53 -5.49
N GLY A 108 7.21 -3.74 -4.67
CA GLY A 108 5.76 -3.83 -4.49
C GLY A 108 5.32 -5.09 -3.74
N ARG A 109 6.20 -5.74 -2.98
CA ARG A 109 5.82 -6.85 -2.10
C ARG A 109 5.34 -6.31 -0.76
N GLY A 110 4.23 -6.85 -0.27
CA GLY A 110 3.67 -6.46 1.01
C GLY A 110 4.56 -6.84 2.19
N ILE A 111 4.65 -5.94 3.16
CA ILE A 111 5.34 -6.12 4.42
C ILE A 111 4.34 -5.83 5.54
N LEU A 112 4.19 -6.76 6.47
CA LEU A 112 3.37 -6.56 7.67
C LEU A 112 4.24 -6.25 8.88
N PHE A 113 3.83 -5.23 9.62
CA PHE A 113 4.38 -4.84 10.90
C PHE A 113 3.29 -5.04 11.94
N VAL A 114 3.59 -5.75 13.01
CA VAL A 114 2.64 -6.04 14.08
C VAL A 114 2.72 -4.98 15.16
N ALA A 115 1.57 -4.60 15.70
CA ALA A 115 1.50 -3.72 16.86
C ALA A 115 2.01 -4.43 18.11
N GLU A 116 2.90 -3.77 18.83
CA GLU A 116 3.50 -4.25 20.08
C GLU A 116 3.22 -3.28 21.22
N TRP A 117 3.07 -3.81 22.42
CA TRP A 117 3.08 -3.01 23.63
C TRP A 117 4.53 -2.66 24.00
N ARG A 118 4.74 -1.42 24.44
CA ARG A 118 5.98 -1.07 25.12
C ARG A 118 5.81 -1.26 26.63
N GLU A 119 6.79 -1.92 27.24
CA GLU A 119 6.85 -2.12 28.70
C GLU A 119 7.19 -0.83 29.48
N ASP A 120 7.52 0.26 28.78
CA ASP A 120 7.96 1.53 29.36
C ASP A 120 6.83 2.40 29.94
N GLY A 121 5.62 1.85 30.08
CA GLY A 121 4.50 2.50 30.75
C GLY A 121 3.80 3.61 29.96
N THR A 122 4.05 3.73 28.66
CA THR A 122 3.29 4.62 27.79
C THR A 122 1.91 4.00 27.52
N GLU A 123 0.91 4.48 28.22
CA GLU A 123 -0.48 4.06 28.06
C GLU A 123 -1.03 4.52 26.69
N ASN A 124 -1.92 3.73 26.11
CA ASN A 124 -2.67 4.05 24.89
C ASN A 124 -1.85 4.33 23.63
N VAL A 125 -0.64 3.79 23.51
CA VAL A 125 0.20 3.92 22.34
C VAL A 125 0.40 2.57 21.67
N LEU A 126 0.02 2.46 20.39
CA LEU A 126 0.41 1.34 19.53
C LEU A 126 1.77 1.67 18.92
N TYR A 127 2.70 0.76 19.10
CA TYR A 127 4.03 0.83 18.51
C TYR A 127 4.17 -0.23 17.42
N PHE A 128 4.64 0.19 16.24
CA PHE A 128 4.96 -0.71 15.15
C PHE A 128 6.47 -0.70 14.92
N SER A 129 7.09 -1.88 15.00
CA SER A 129 8.51 -2.05 14.75
C SER A 129 8.87 -1.70 13.31
N ASP A 130 10.12 -1.28 13.08
CA ASP A 130 10.69 -1.16 11.72
C ASP A 130 10.98 -2.53 11.09
N ARG A 131 10.89 -3.60 11.87
CA ARG A 131 11.08 -4.97 11.41
C ARG A 131 9.73 -5.54 11.01
N GLY A 132 9.52 -5.65 9.71
CA GLY A 132 8.33 -6.25 9.15
C GLY A 132 8.58 -7.62 8.54
N MET A 133 7.52 -8.33 8.27
CA MET A 133 7.52 -9.62 7.60
C MET A 133 7.00 -9.48 6.18
N LEU A 134 7.79 -9.92 5.20
CA LEU A 134 7.31 -10.06 3.82
C LEU A 134 6.20 -11.09 3.76
N ILE A 135 5.14 -10.75 3.05
CA ILE A 135 3.99 -11.62 2.84
C ILE A 135 3.77 -11.93 1.37
N GLU A 136 3.09 -13.06 1.13
CA GLU A 136 2.65 -13.43 -0.20
C GLU A 136 1.39 -12.68 -0.62
N ASP A 137 1.19 -12.54 -1.92
CA ASP A 137 0.02 -11.87 -2.49
C ASP A 137 -1.31 -12.48 -2.02
N LYS A 138 -1.35 -13.81 -1.83
CA LYS A 138 -2.54 -14.51 -1.32
C LYS A 138 -2.99 -14.01 0.06
N LEU A 139 -2.06 -13.70 0.96
CA LEU A 139 -2.40 -13.11 2.26
C LEU A 139 -2.73 -11.63 2.10
N LEU A 140 -1.95 -10.90 1.29
CA LEU A 140 -2.16 -9.49 1.00
C LEU A 140 -3.59 -9.19 0.52
N GLU A 141 -4.12 -10.00 -0.38
CA GLU A 141 -5.47 -9.85 -0.95
C GLU A 141 -6.60 -10.15 0.06
N ARG A 142 -6.29 -10.81 1.18
CA ARG A 142 -7.26 -11.21 2.22
C ARG A 142 -7.21 -10.32 3.46
N LEU A 143 -6.27 -9.39 3.56
CA LEU A 143 -6.20 -8.44 4.66
C LEU A 143 -7.50 -7.62 4.77
N VAL A 144 -7.96 -7.39 5.98
CA VAL A 144 -9.20 -6.65 6.25
C VAL A 144 -8.83 -5.25 6.71
N TRP A 145 -9.33 -4.23 6.01
CA TRP A 145 -9.09 -2.83 6.38
C TRP A 145 -9.53 -2.54 7.81
N ALA A 146 -8.65 -1.92 8.61
CA ALA A 146 -8.93 -1.50 9.97
C ALA A 146 -8.90 0.04 10.06
N PRO A 147 -10.03 0.73 9.88
CA PRO A 147 -10.08 2.17 10.01
C PRO A 147 -9.84 2.57 11.48
N ILE A 148 -8.72 3.21 11.75
CA ILE A 148 -8.37 3.71 13.09
C ILE A 148 -8.97 5.08 13.34
N LEU A 149 -9.12 5.87 12.29
CA LEU A 149 -9.79 7.16 12.38
C LEU A 149 -11.26 6.98 12.00
N PRO A 150 -12.20 7.57 12.75
CA PRO A 150 -13.57 7.64 12.29
C PRO A 150 -13.56 8.33 10.92
N THR A 151 -14.04 7.65 9.90
CA THR A 151 -14.39 8.29 8.65
C THR A 151 -15.29 9.45 8.99
N LYS A 152 -14.97 10.66 8.58
CA LYS A 152 -15.93 11.77 8.65
C LYS A 152 -17.20 11.25 7.98
N ASN A 153 -18.21 10.95 8.77
CA ASN A 153 -19.48 10.47 8.25
C ASN A 153 -20.03 11.55 7.32
N THR A 154 -20.07 11.26 6.06
CA THR A 154 -20.83 12.04 5.07
C THR A 154 -22.35 12.03 5.40
N GLN A 155 -22.77 11.24 6.38
CA GLN A 155 -24.16 11.16 6.86
C GLN A 155 -24.53 12.27 7.85
N ALA A 156 -23.58 13.00 8.44
CA ALA A 156 -23.90 14.12 9.33
C ALA A 156 -24.37 15.38 8.58
N ALA A 157 -24.16 15.46 7.28
CA ALA A 157 -24.59 16.59 6.46
C ALA A 157 -26.00 16.45 5.84
N ALA A 158 -26.72 15.38 6.13
CA ALA A 158 -28.06 15.13 5.59
C ALA A 158 -29.20 15.41 6.59
N ASN A 159 -28.88 15.87 7.81
CA ASN A 159 -29.86 16.11 8.88
C ASN A 159 -29.76 17.53 9.48
N GLU A 160 -29.32 18.52 8.71
CA GLU A 160 -29.52 19.94 9.03
C GLU A 160 -30.45 20.61 8.02
#